data_50a993ab880abd7c994d5e960555f341
#
_entry.id   50a993ab880abd7c994d5e960555f341
#
_cell.length_a   1.000
_cell.length_b   1.000
_cell.length_c   1.000
_cell.angle_alpha   90.00
_cell.angle_beta   90.00
_cell.angle_gamma   90.00
#
_symmetry.space_group_name_H-M   'P 1'
#
loop_
_entity.id
_entity.type
_entity.pdbx_description
1 polymer ?
#
loop_
_entity_poly.entity_id
_entity_poly.type
_entity_poly.pdbx_seq_one_letter_code
_entity_poly.pdbx_strand_id
1 'polypeptide(L)'
;GRKRRFTAYVSDPTGSAELVWFQGIKWIEKRVEVGREYLIFGRPSFYRGELSMAHPELETMEQALSRKAESGMQGIYPSTEKLSNVLGAKGMYQIICNAWALAKDHIPDYMPDEVRTRYGLIPLRDAYYNIHFPQSPELLRQAQYRLKFDELLGIQLNVQSRRTERLAKNNGFLFMKVGDVFNTFYNEKLPFPLTGAQKRVIREIRQDTVTGYQMNRLLQGDVGSGKT
;
A
#
# COMPACT_ATOMS: atom_id res chain seq x y z
N GLY A 1 -9.36 -23.78 -37.14
CA GLY A 1 -8.39 -24.78 -36.64
C GLY A 1 -8.63 -24.99 -35.14
N ARG A 2 -8.72 -26.25 -34.68
CA ARG A 2 -8.84 -26.57 -33.24
C ARG A 2 -7.61 -26.01 -32.50
N LYS A 3 -7.81 -25.08 -31.58
CA LYS A 3 -6.74 -24.62 -30.69
C LYS A 3 -6.28 -25.82 -29.85
N ARG A 4 -5.03 -26.22 -29.98
CA ARG A 4 -4.43 -27.24 -29.13
C ARG A 4 -4.29 -26.71 -27.71
N ARG A 5 -4.55 -27.55 -26.72
CA ARG A 5 -4.28 -27.29 -25.30
C ARG A 5 -3.46 -28.45 -24.74
N PHE A 6 -2.58 -28.19 -23.81
CA PHE A 6 -1.93 -29.20 -22.99
C PHE A 6 -2.61 -29.21 -21.63
N THR A 7 -2.88 -30.41 -21.13
CA THR A 7 -3.55 -30.61 -19.84
C THR A 7 -2.75 -31.61 -19.02
N ALA A 8 -2.49 -31.30 -17.77
CA ALA A 8 -1.91 -32.21 -16.80
C ALA A 8 -2.78 -32.27 -15.55
N TYR A 9 -2.83 -33.40 -14.89
CA TYR A 9 -3.54 -33.59 -13.64
C TYR A 9 -2.51 -33.77 -12.52
N VAL A 10 -2.73 -33.07 -11.42
CA VAL A 10 -1.88 -33.13 -10.23
C VAL A 10 -2.74 -33.44 -9.03
N SER A 11 -2.17 -34.15 -8.08
CA SER A 11 -2.84 -34.47 -6.81
C SER A 11 -1.86 -34.40 -5.64
N ASP A 12 -2.39 -34.01 -4.50
CA ASP A 12 -1.72 -34.07 -3.21
C ASP A 12 -2.65 -34.68 -2.15
N PRO A 13 -2.26 -34.80 -0.87
CA PRO A 13 -3.13 -35.35 0.18
C PRO A 13 -4.42 -34.56 0.41
N THR A 14 -4.53 -33.31 -0.08
CA THR A 14 -5.71 -32.45 0.10
C THR A 14 -6.69 -32.51 -1.08
N GLY A 15 -6.25 -32.93 -2.27
CA GLY A 15 -7.12 -33.00 -3.45
C GLY A 15 -6.36 -33.08 -4.78
N SER A 16 -7.10 -32.86 -5.87
CA SER A 16 -6.57 -32.86 -7.23
C SER A 16 -6.95 -31.58 -7.98
N ALA A 17 -6.12 -31.22 -8.95
CA ALA A 17 -6.34 -30.06 -9.80
C ALA A 17 -5.93 -30.36 -11.26
N GLU A 18 -6.68 -29.72 -12.19
CA GLU A 18 -6.36 -29.71 -13.62
C GLU A 18 -5.47 -28.49 -13.92
N LEU A 19 -4.35 -28.71 -14.60
CA LEU A 19 -3.45 -27.65 -15.06
C LEU A 19 -3.60 -27.54 -16.58
N VAL A 20 -3.83 -26.32 -17.11
CA VAL A 20 -4.15 -26.13 -18.52
C VAL A 20 -3.24 -25.08 -19.14
N TRP A 21 -2.63 -25.40 -20.28
CA TRP A 21 -1.84 -24.46 -21.09
C TRP A 21 -2.40 -24.35 -22.51
N PHE A 22 -2.62 -23.14 -22.96
CA PHE A 22 -3.09 -22.83 -24.32
C PHE A 22 -1.95 -22.33 -25.22
N GLN A 23 -0.81 -21.97 -24.63
CA GLN A 23 0.38 -21.47 -25.30
C GLN A 23 1.64 -22.18 -24.76
N GLY A 24 2.73 -22.18 -25.53
CA GLY A 24 3.99 -22.79 -25.10
C GLY A 24 3.94 -24.32 -24.97
N ILE A 25 2.97 -25.01 -25.61
CA ILE A 25 2.68 -26.43 -25.43
C ILE A 25 3.92 -27.29 -25.60
N LYS A 26 4.71 -27.08 -26.67
CA LYS A 26 5.91 -27.86 -26.93
C LYS A 26 6.98 -27.72 -25.83
N TRP A 27 7.00 -26.58 -25.18
CA TRP A 27 7.96 -26.31 -24.10
C TRP A 27 7.50 -26.97 -22.79
N ILE A 28 6.22 -26.88 -22.47
CA ILE A 28 5.69 -27.46 -21.23
C ILE A 28 5.66 -29.01 -21.31
N GLU A 29 5.32 -29.57 -22.48
CA GLU A 29 5.28 -30.99 -22.70
C GLU A 29 6.64 -31.67 -22.46
N LYS A 30 7.76 -30.98 -22.77
CA LYS A 30 9.12 -31.46 -22.50
C LYS A 30 9.52 -31.32 -21.01
N ARG A 31 8.82 -30.54 -20.26
CA ARG A 31 9.18 -30.15 -18.89
C ARG A 31 8.38 -30.90 -17.83
N VAL A 32 7.21 -31.38 -18.19
CA VAL A 32 6.32 -32.11 -17.27
C VAL A 32 6.58 -33.60 -17.41
N GLU A 33 6.99 -34.23 -16.31
CA GLU A 33 7.23 -35.67 -16.22
C GLU A 33 6.16 -36.27 -15.28
N VAL A 34 5.57 -37.39 -15.72
CA VAL A 34 4.57 -38.10 -14.91
C VAL A 34 5.24 -38.75 -13.71
N GLY A 35 4.64 -38.61 -12.51
CA GLY A 35 5.16 -39.18 -11.27
C GLY A 35 6.25 -38.33 -10.59
N ARG A 36 6.56 -37.16 -11.13
CA ARG A 36 7.48 -36.21 -10.48
C ARG A 36 6.73 -35.17 -9.66
N GLU A 37 7.29 -34.79 -8.51
CA GLU A 37 6.74 -33.76 -7.66
C GLU A 37 7.12 -32.36 -8.15
N TYR A 38 6.12 -31.47 -8.16
CA TYR A 38 6.26 -30.07 -8.58
C TYR A 38 5.65 -29.12 -7.57
N LEU A 39 6.31 -27.99 -7.34
CA LEU A 39 5.70 -26.83 -6.74
C LEU A 39 4.98 -26.05 -7.82
N ILE A 40 3.70 -25.76 -7.60
CA ILE A 40 2.81 -25.17 -8.60
C ILE A 40 2.37 -23.79 -8.13
N PHE A 41 2.63 -22.80 -8.96
CA PHE A 41 2.21 -21.42 -8.73
C PHE A 41 1.20 -21.02 -9.81
N GLY A 42 0.02 -20.62 -9.38
CA GLY A 42 -1.02 -20.20 -10.31
C GLY A 42 -2.24 -19.66 -9.60
N ARG A 43 -3.14 -19.09 -10.37
CA ARG A 43 -4.43 -18.61 -9.85
C ARG A 43 -5.45 -19.75 -9.97
N PRO A 44 -5.90 -20.32 -8.85
CA PRO A 44 -6.91 -21.38 -8.90
C PRO A 44 -8.26 -20.82 -9.34
N SER A 45 -9.00 -21.60 -10.11
CA SER A 45 -10.37 -21.34 -10.52
C SER A 45 -11.15 -22.64 -10.50
N PHE A 46 -12.47 -22.56 -10.29
CA PHE A 46 -13.35 -23.72 -10.42
C PHE A 46 -13.96 -23.73 -11.82
N TYR A 47 -13.75 -24.82 -12.54
CA TYR A 47 -14.37 -25.05 -13.84
C TYR A 47 -15.05 -26.40 -13.85
N ARG A 48 -16.38 -26.40 -14.09
CA ARG A 48 -17.23 -27.62 -14.07
C ARG A 48 -17.15 -28.42 -12.75
N GLY A 49 -16.93 -27.73 -11.62
CA GLY A 49 -16.83 -28.37 -10.31
C GLY A 49 -15.43 -28.91 -9.95
N GLU A 50 -14.47 -28.82 -10.84
CA GLU A 50 -13.09 -29.22 -10.60
C GLU A 50 -12.17 -28.00 -10.42
N LEU A 51 -11.16 -28.14 -9.57
CA LEU A 51 -10.15 -27.14 -9.38
C LEU A 51 -9.23 -27.10 -10.63
N SER A 52 -9.11 -25.95 -11.26
CA SER A 52 -8.32 -25.76 -12.47
C SER A 52 -7.41 -24.55 -12.37
N MET A 53 -6.22 -24.62 -12.96
CA MET A 53 -5.28 -23.50 -13.08
C MET A 53 -4.86 -23.33 -14.54
N ALA A 54 -5.08 -22.11 -15.05
CA ALA A 54 -4.65 -21.75 -16.40
C ALA A 54 -3.23 -21.17 -16.39
N HIS A 55 -2.36 -21.71 -17.22
CA HIS A 55 -0.95 -21.29 -17.34
C HIS A 55 -0.19 -21.23 -16.01
N PRO A 56 -0.27 -22.25 -15.13
CA PRO A 56 0.51 -22.24 -13.91
C PRO A 56 2.01 -22.33 -14.20
N GLU A 57 2.80 -21.74 -13.33
CA GLU A 57 4.25 -21.95 -13.31
C GLU A 57 4.56 -23.24 -12.53
N LEU A 58 5.45 -24.06 -13.08
CA LEU A 58 5.91 -25.30 -12.48
C LEU A 58 7.37 -25.20 -12.08
N GLU A 59 7.68 -25.66 -10.91
CA GLU A 59 9.04 -25.76 -10.39
C GLU A 59 9.26 -27.15 -9.79
N THR A 60 10.41 -27.77 -10.07
CA THR A 60 10.73 -29.05 -9.44
C THR A 60 11.07 -28.84 -7.97
N MET A 61 10.83 -29.85 -7.12
CA MET A 61 11.18 -29.78 -5.70
C MET A 61 12.68 -29.47 -5.46
N GLU A 62 13.57 -29.96 -6.30
CA GLU A 62 14.99 -29.63 -6.24
C GLU A 62 15.26 -28.13 -6.46
N GLN A 63 14.57 -27.54 -7.43
CA GLN A 63 14.65 -26.10 -7.69
C GLN A 63 14.02 -25.28 -6.56
N ALA A 64 12.93 -25.75 -5.99
CA ALA A 64 12.27 -25.12 -4.86
C ALA A 64 13.12 -25.16 -3.59
N LEU A 65 13.74 -26.29 -3.30
CA LEU A 65 14.63 -26.47 -2.13
C LEU A 65 15.94 -25.68 -2.27
N SER A 66 16.43 -25.46 -3.48
CA SER A 66 17.61 -24.63 -3.72
C SER A 66 17.34 -23.16 -3.48
N ARG A 67 16.08 -22.73 -3.50
CA ARG A 67 15.65 -21.42 -3.04
C ARG A 67 15.35 -21.51 -1.54
N LYS A 68 16.12 -20.88 -0.72
CA LYS A 68 15.86 -20.70 0.71
C LYS A 68 14.62 -19.83 0.99
N ALA A 69 13.44 -20.21 0.52
CA ALA A 69 12.20 -19.58 0.91
C ALA A 69 11.68 -20.28 2.17
N GLU A 70 12.14 -19.84 3.33
CA GLU A 70 11.79 -20.42 4.64
C GLU A 70 10.31 -20.32 4.99
N SER A 71 9.53 -19.46 4.33
CA SER A 71 8.13 -19.20 4.69
C SER A 71 7.08 -19.59 3.65
N GLY A 72 7.47 -20.06 2.47
CA GLY A 72 6.54 -20.36 1.36
C GLY A 72 5.83 -19.16 0.74
N MET A 73 6.05 -17.95 1.26
CA MET A 73 5.47 -16.71 0.73
C MET A 73 6.44 -16.05 -0.23
N GLN A 74 5.93 -15.60 -1.37
CA GLN A 74 6.71 -14.87 -2.39
C GLN A 74 6.00 -13.59 -2.80
N GLY A 75 6.77 -12.52 -2.95
CA GLY A 75 6.26 -11.25 -3.47
C GLY A 75 5.80 -11.37 -4.91
N ILE A 76 4.60 -10.87 -5.20
CA ILE A 76 4.07 -10.73 -6.56
C ILE A 76 4.19 -9.28 -6.98
N TYR A 77 4.92 -9.03 -8.07
CA TYR A 77 5.18 -7.67 -8.56
C TYR A 77 4.28 -7.33 -9.74
N PRO A 78 3.77 -6.08 -9.81
CA PRO A 78 3.05 -5.62 -10.99
C PRO A 78 3.91 -5.75 -12.24
N SER A 79 3.34 -6.25 -13.31
CA SER A 79 4.02 -6.41 -14.59
C SER A 79 3.12 -5.99 -15.76
N THR A 80 3.73 -5.59 -16.86
CA THR A 80 3.02 -5.35 -18.12
C THR A 80 3.18 -6.59 -19.01
N GLU A 81 2.29 -6.77 -19.99
CA GLU A 81 2.36 -7.89 -20.94
C GLU A 81 3.73 -7.97 -21.63
N LYS A 82 4.26 -6.82 -22.06
CA LYS A 82 5.59 -6.75 -22.68
C LYS A 82 6.71 -7.19 -21.74
N LEU A 83 6.64 -6.79 -20.48
CA LEU A 83 7.63 -7.14 -19.48
C LEU A 83 7.52 -8.62 -19.08
N SER A 84 6.31 -9.15 -18.95
CA SER A 84 6.07 -10.56 -18.60
C SER A 84 6.62 -11.53 -19.65
N ASN A 85 6.64 -11.13 -20.93
CA ASN A 85 7.19 -11.93 -22.01
C ASN A 85 8.72 -12.02 -21.98
N VAL A 86 9.40 -11.05 -21.37
CA VAL A 86 10.87 -10.98 -21.27
C VAL A 86 11.35 -11.40 -19.89
N LEU A 87 10.62 -10.94 -18.87
CA LEU A 87 10.98 -11.10 -17.46
C LEU A 87 9.76 -11.61 -16.69
N GLY A 88 9.64 -12.93 -16.56
CA GLY A 88 8.61 -13.56 -15.75
C GLY A 88 8.80 -13.30 -14.25
N ALA A 89 7.88 -13.81 -13.41
CA ALA A 89 7.95 -13.67 -11.96
C ALA A 89 9.29 -14.13 -11.37
N LYS A 90 9.85 -15.20 -11.92
CA LYS A 90 11.17 -15.73 -11.53
C LYS A 90 12.32 -14.74 -11.81
N GLY A 91 12.31 -14.12 -12.97
CA GLY A 91 13.33 -13.12 -13.33
C GLY A 91 13.25 -11.89 -12.44
N MET A 92 12.03 -11.41 -12.11
CA MET A 92 11.82 -10.32 -11.18
C MET A 92 12.34 -10.67 -9.78
N TYR A 93 12.00 -11.85 -9.28
CA TYR A 93 12.50 -12.33 -7.98
C TYR A 93 14.04 -12.34 -7.94
N GLN A 94 14.70 -12.84 -9.00
CA GLN A 94 16.17 -12.86 -9.07
C GLN A 94 16.78 -11.45 -9.05
N ILE A 95 16.15 -10.49 -9.74
CA ILE A 95 16.58 -9.07 -9.69
C ILE A 95 16.48 -8.53 -8.26
N ILE A 96 15.39 -8.79 -7.56
CA ILE A 96 15.22 -8.36 -6.17
C ILE A 96 16.25 -9.02 -5.25
N CYS A 97 16.54 -10.31 -5.43
CA CYS A 97 17.59 -10.99 -4.67
C CYS A 97 18.95 -10.33 -4.89
N ASN A 98 19.31 -10.03 -6.13
CA ASN A 98 20.58 -9.38 -6.46
C ASN A 98 20.63 -7.94 -5.90
N ALA A 99 19.55 -7.19 -6.03
CA ALA A 99 19.45 -5.85 -5.45
C ALA A 99 19.59 -5.87 -3.92
N TRP A 100 18.94 -6.82 -3.27
CA TRP A 100 19.07 -7.01 -1.81
C TRP A 100 20.51 -7.35 -1.40
N ALA A 101 21.17 -8.26 -2.12
CA ALA A 101 22.55 -8.64 -1.83
C ALA A 101 23.52 -7.45 -1.87
N LEU A 102 23.26 -6.47 -2.75
CA LEU A 102 24.05 -5.25 -2.88
C LEU A 102 23.67 -4.18 -1.86
N ALA A 103 22.39 -4.06 -1.52
CA ALA A 103 21.87 -2.95 -0.73
C ALA A 103 21.80 -3.21 0.78
N LYS A 104 21.70 -4.46 1.22
CA LYS A 104 21.37 -4.85 2.61
C LYS A 104 22.25 -4.22 3.69
N ASP A 105 23.51 -3.96 3.40
CA ASP A 105 24.48 -3.40 4.35
C ASP A 105 24.59 -1.87 4.24
N HIS A 106 23.84 -1.26 3.32
CA HIS A 106 23.84 0.17 3.03
C HIS A 106 22.49 0.86 3.29
N ILE A 107 21.61 0.22 4.08
CA ILE A 107 20.29 0.76 4.43
C ILE A 107 20.36 1.31 5.87
N PRO A 108 20.68 2.60 6.08
CA PRO A 108 20.62 3.20 7.40
C PRO A 108 19.16 3.41 7.83
N ASP A 109 18.89 3.21 9.11
CA ASP A 109 17.59 3.59 9.67
C ASP A 109 17.67 5.06 10.11
N TYR A 110 16.86 5.90 9.48
CA TYR A 110 16.79 7.32 9.80
C TYR A 110 15.80 7.64 10.92
N MET A 111 15.01 6.63 11.35
CA MET A 111 14.01 6.83 12.39
C MET A 111 14.65 6.76 13.77
N PRO A 112 14.46 7.80 14.63
CA PRO A 112 14.96 7.77 16.01
C PRO A 112 14.42 6.57 16.79
N ASP A 113 15.27 6.03 17.69
CA ASP A 113 14.93 4.85 18.50
C ASP A 113 13.69 5.08 19.38
N GLU A 114 13.51 6.28 19.92
CA GLU A 114 12.35 6.64 20.72
C GLU A 114 11.06 6.54 19.90
N VAL A 115 11.09 6.96 18.64
CA VAL A 115 9.96 6.89 17.73
C VAL A 115 9.67 5.45 17.35
N ARG A 116 10.72 4.67 17.01
CA ARG A 116 10.58 3.25 16.69
C ARG A 116 9.94 2.48 17.83
N THR A 117 10.44 2.69 19.04
CA THR A 117 9.93 2.03 20.26
C THR A 117 8.49 2.45 20.55
N ARG A 118 8.19 3.75 20.48
CA ARG A 118 6.86 4.29 20.77
C ARG A 118 5.77 3.75 19.84
N TYR A 119 6.09 3.55 18.57
CA TYR A 119 5.13 3.10 17.55
C TYR A 119 5.30 1.64 17.14
N GLY A 120 6.16 0.89 17.82
CA GLY A 120 6.38 -0.53 17.53
C GLY A 120 6.92 -0.80 16.13
N LEU A 121 7.79 0.07 15.62
CA LEU A 121 8.33 -0.02 14.26
C LEU A 121 9.58 -0.92 14.24
N ILE A 122 9.58 -1.90 13.36
CA ILE A 122 10.79 -2.71 13.10
C ILE A 122 11.85 -1.87 12.38
N PRO A 123 13.14 -2.27 12.42
CA PRO A 123 14.20 -1.63 11.67
C PRO A 123 13.87 -1.55 10.16
N LEU A 124 14.29 -0.46 9.50
CA LEU A 124 14.00 -0.23 8.09
C LEU A 124 14.54 -1.36 7.19
N ARG A 125 15.75 -1.84 7.48
CA ARG A 125 16.36 -2.98 6.80
C ARG A 125 15.49 -4.24 6.88
N ASP A 126 14.97 -4.53 8.08
CA ASP A 126 14.12 -5.71 8.30
C ASP A 126 12.76 -5.55 7.61
N ALA A 127 12.24 -4.31 7.54
CA ALA A 127 11.04 -4.00 6.79
C ALA A 127 11.23 -4.25 5.29
N TYR A 128 12.32 -3.75 4.70
CA TYR A 128 12.62 -4.02 3.29
C TYR A 128 12.88 -5.49 3.02
N TYR A 129 13.52 -6.20 3.94
CA TYR A 129 13.69 -7.65 3.78
C TYR A 129 12.36 -8.37 3.77
N ASN A 130 11.54 -8.17 4.80
CA ASN A 130 10.31 -8.93 4.99
C ASN A 130 9.17 -8.53 4.04
N ILE A 131 9.22 -7.37 3.38
CA ILE A 131 8.26 -7.03 2.32
C ILE A 131 8.51 -7.84 1.04
N HIS A 132 9.77 -8.20 0.77
CA HIS A 132 10.19 -8.96 -0.41
C HIS A 132 10.38 -10.45 -0.14
N PHE A 133 10.87 -10.81 1.05
CA PHE A 133 11.20 -12.15 1.51
C PHE A 133 10.57 -12.42 2.87
N PRO A 134 9.23 -12.50 2.95
CA PRO A 134 8.55 -12.65 4.23
C PRO A 134 8.95 -13.94 4.94
N GLN A 135 9.48 -13.84 6.15
CA GLN A 135 9.81 -15.00 6.98
C GLN A 135 8.58 -15.54 7.72
N SER A 136 7.61 -14.68 8.00
CA SER A 136 6.32 -15.04 8.58
C SER A 136 5.23 -14.03 8.20
N PRO A 137 3.94 -14.40 8.32
CA PRO A 137 2.83 -13.44 8.13
C PRO A 137 2.89 -12.26 9.09
N GLU A 138 3.41 -12.48 10.30
CA GLU A 138 3.56 -11.43 11.30
C GLU A 138 4.64 -10.41 10.89
N LEU A 139 5.82 -10.88 10.51
CA LEU A 139 6.91 -10.01 10.05
C LEU A 139 6.53 -9.26 8.77
N LEU A 140 5.74 -9.88 7.88
CA LEU A 140 5.18 -9.20 6.72
C LEU A 140 4.26 -8.04 7.13
N ARG A 141 3.36 -8.24 8.11
CA ARG A 141 2.49 -7.17 8.62
C ARG A 141 3.29 -6.02 9.24
N GLN A 142 4.30 -6.35 10.03
CA GLN A 142 5.19 -5.35 10.64
C GLN A 142 5.98 -4.57 9.58
N ALA A 143 6.47 -5.23 8.55
CA ALA A 143 7.13 -4.59 7.41
C ALA A 143 6.18 -3.63 6.67
N GLN A 144 4.97 -4.07 6.37
CA GLN A 144 3.95 -3.22 5.74
C GLN A 144 3.58 -2.03 6.62
N TYR A 145 3.46 -2.24 7.93
CA TYR A 145 3.16 -1.17 8.89
C TYR A 145 4.28 -0.13 8.91
N ARG A 146 5.54 -0.58 9.00
CA ARG A 146 6.71 0.31 8.97
C ARG A 146 6.77 1.16 7.70
N LEU A 147 6.65 0.55 6.53
CA LEU A 147 6.74 1.28 5.26
C LEU A 147 5.59 2.26 5.05
N LYS A 148 4.36 1.89 5.44
CA LYS A 148 3.21 2.81 5.43
C LYS A 148 3.39 3.99 6.39
N PHE A 149 3.94 3.72 7.58
CA PHE A 149 4.25 4.76 8.55
C PHE A 149 5.25 5.77 7.99
N ASP A 150 6.33 5.28 7.37
CA ASP A 150 7.36 6.13 6.78
C ASP A 150 6.81 7.02 5.66
N GLU A 151 6.01 6.45 4.76
CA GLU A 151 5.36 7.19 3.68
C GLU A 151 4.44 8.30 4.22
N LEU A 152 3.56 7.96 5.16
CA LEU A 152 2.64 8.92 5.76
C LEU A 152 3.37 9.98 6.59
N LEU A 153 4.41 9.61 7.33
CA LEU A 153 5.23 10.56 8.08
C LEU A 153 5.91 11.56 7.14
N GLY A 154 6.46 11.09 6.02
CA GLY A 154 7.06 11.97 5.01
C GLY A 154 6.08 13.02 4.47
N ILE A 155 4.84 12.60 4.17
CA ILE A 155 3.77 13.50 3.74
C ILE A 155 3.45 14.51 4.86
N GLN A 156 3.28 14.05 6.11
CA GLN A 156 2.95 14.92 7.23
C GLN A 156 4.05 15.94 7.54
N LEU A 157 5.31 15.53 7.49
CA LEU A 157 6.44 16.43 7.68
C LEU A 157 6.49 17.52 6.61
N ASN A 158 6.24 17.17 5.34
CA ASN A 158 6.13 18.15 4.25
C ASN A 158 5.00 19.16 4.48
N VAL A 159 3.82 18.69 4.89
CA VAL A 159 2.68 19.56 5.20
C VAL A 159 3.00 20.50 6.35
N GLN A 160 3.61 20.00 7.43
CA GLN A 160 3.96 20.81 8.59
C GLN A 160 5.08 21.82 8.25
N SER A 161 6.10 21.44 7.47
CA SER A 161 7.14 22.35 7.01
C SER A 161 6.54 23.53 6.22
N ARG A 162 5.70 23.24 5.25
CA ARG A 162 4.99 24.29 4.47
C ARG A 162 4.11 25.18 5.32
N ARG A 163 3.44 24.59 6.34
CA ARG A 163 2.65 25.36 7.30
C ARG A 163 3.52 26.32 8.09
N THR A 164 4.64 25.84 8.62
CA THR A 164 5.58 26.65 9.40
C THR A 164 6.17 27.78 8.56
N GLU A 165 6.61 27.49 7.34
CA GLU A 165 7.12 28.50 6.40
C GLU A 165 6.07 29.59 6.10
N ARG A 166 4.82 29.19 5.87
CA ARG A 166 3.73 30.15 5.61
C ARG A 166 3.48 31.04 6.82
N LEU A 167 3.43 30.47 8.02
CA LEU A 167 3.23 31.24 9.26
C LEU A 167 4.38 32.23 9.51
N ALA A 168 5.63 31.84 9.14
CA ALA A 168 6.79 32.71 9.30
C ALA A 168 6.83 33.87 8.26
N LYS A 169 6.33 33.64 7.04
CA LYS A 169 6.44 34.61 5.93
C LYS A 169 5.25 35.54 5.75
N ASN A 170 4.05 35.12 6.16
CA ASN A 170 2.81 35.82 5.85
C ASN A 170 2.12 36.31 7.13
N ASN A 171 2.04 37.61 7.26
CA ASN A 171 1.22 38.26 8.29
C ASN A 171 -0.23 38.33 7.85
N GLY A 172 -1.15 38.04 8.76
CA GLY A 172 -2.59 38.21 8.58
C GLY A 172 -3.06 39.56 9.06
N PHE A 173 -4.25 39.97 8.61
CA PHE A 173 -4.91 41.12 9.20
C PHE A 173 -5.37 40.80 10.63
N LEU A 174 -5.17 41.74 11.54
CA LEU A 174 -5.59 41.64 12.94
C LEU A 174 -7.01 42.23 13.10
N PHE A 175 -8.00 41.36 13.33
CA PHE A 175 -9.37 41.78 13.64
C PHE A 175 -9.60 41.75 15.14
N MET A 176 -9.04 42.72 15.87
CA MET A 176 -9.08 42.75 17.36
C MET A 176 -10.46 43.00 17.92
N LYS A 177 -11.30 43.81 17.26
CA LYS A 177 -12.61 44.22 17.76
C LYS A 177 -13.75 43.57 16.99
N VAL A 178 -14.74 43.11 17.71
CA VAL A 178 -16.08 42.81 17.19
C VAL A 178 -16.89 44.10 17.33
N GLY A 179 -17.24 44.72 16.22
CA GLY A 179 -17.96 45.99 16.23
C GLY A 179 -19.48 45.81 16.26
N ASP A 180 -20.18 46.95 16.32
CA ASP A 180 -21.64 46.98 16.40
C ASP A 180 -22.33 46.39 15.20
N VAL A 181 -21.70 46.48 14.03
CA VAL A 181 -22.21 45.87 12.76
C VAL A 181 -22.35 44.35 12.92
N PHE A 182 -21.34 43.67 13.46
CA PHE A 182 -21.43 42.24 13.71
C PHE A 182 -22.47 41.87 14.75
N ASN A 183 -22.49 42.60 15.86
CA ASN A 183 -23.44 42.37 16.95
C ASN A 183 -24.88 42.60 16.50
N THR A 184 -25.16 43.69 15.80
CA THR A 184 -26.48 43.97 15.22
C THR A 184 -26.91 42.90 14.22
N PHE A 185 -26.02 42.50 13.32
CA PHE A 185 -26.33 41.43 12.38
C PHE A 185 -26.66 40.13 13.11
N TYR A 186 -25.81 39.71 14.06
CA TYR A 186 -25.97 38.44 14.77
C TYR A 186 -27.25 38.41 15.63
N ASN A 187 -27.56 39.51 16.34
CA ASN A 187 -28.68 39.55 17.28
C ASN A 187 -30.01 39.91 16.63
N GLU A 188 -30.01 40.75 15.57
CA GLU A 188 -31.26 41.36 15.07
C GLU A 188 -31.58 41.00 13.61
N LYS A 189 -30.56 40.72 12.77
CA LYS A 189 -30.76 40.55 11.34
C LYS A 189 -30.65 39.10 10.88
N LEU A 190 -30.15 38.21 11.71
CA LEU A 190 -30.04 36.80 11.35
C LEU A 190 -31.44 36.16 11.35
N PRO A 191 -31.94 35.62 10.21
CA PRO A 191 -33.32 35.15 10.10
C PRO A 191 -33.57 33.77 10.76
N PHE A 192 -32.54 33.17 11.32
CA PHE A 192 -32.58 31.85 11.96
C PHE A 192 -31.52 31.73 13.08
N PRO A 193 -31.76 30.94 14.10
CA PRO A 193 -30.73 30.66 15.12
C PRO A 193 -29.63 29.77 14.55
N LEU A 194 -28.37 30.12 14.83
CA LEU A 194 -27.22 29.30 14.44
C LEU A 194 -27.20 27.98 15.20
N THR A 195 -26.88 26.91 14.53
CA THR A 195 -26.63 25.60 15.13
C THR A 195 -25.37 25.61 16.01
N GLY A 196 -25.24 24.62 16.90
CA GLY A 196 -24.07 24.49 17.76
C GLY A 196 -22.75 24.35 16.93
N ALA A 197 -22.80 23.66 15.81
CA ALA A 197 -21.66 23.50 14.90
C ALA A 197 -21.25 24.84 14.25
N GLN A 198 -22.22 25.61 13.74
CA GLN A 198 -21.98 26.94 13.16
C GLN A 198 -21.38 27.90 14.19
N LYS A 199 -21.92 27.94 15.42
CA LYS A 199 -21.38 28.75 16.53
C LYS A 199 -19.94 28.38 16.86
N ARG A 200 -19.61 27.08 16.87
CA ARG A 200 -18.25 26.60 17.09
C ARG A 200 -17.29 27.09 15.99
N VAL A 201 -17.65 26.88 14.73
CA VAL A 201 -16.84 27.30 13.58
C VAL A 201 -16.59 28.80 13.58
N ILE A 202 -17.62 29.62 13.79
CA ILE A 202 -17.48 31.09 13.87
C ILE A 202 -16.51 31.47 15.00
N ARG A 203 -16.59 30.81 16.14
CA ARG A 203 -15.68 31.07 17.29
C ARG A 203 -14.24 30.70 16.92
N GLU A 204 -14.01 29.58 16.25
CA GLU A 204 -12.68 29.15 15.80
C GLU A 204 -12.10 30.13 14.76
N ILE A 205 -12.91 30.56 13.78
CA ILE A 205 -12.50 31.60 12.81
C ILE A 205 -12.13 32.89 13.56
N ARG A 206 -12.92 33.29 14.52
CA ARG A 206 -12.63 34.47 15.33
C ARG A 206 -11.33 34.35 16.10
N GLN A 207 -11.05 33.19 16.67
CA GLN A 207 -9.77 32.93 17.34
C GLN A 207 -8.58 33.07 16.39
N ASP A 208 -8.67 32.56 15.18
CA ASP A 208 -7.59 32.68 14.20
C ASP A 208 -7.36 34.13 13.75
N THR A 209 -8.43 34.90 13.56
CA THR A 209 -8.33 36.30 13.05
C THR A 209 -7.70 37.28 14.03
N VAL A 210 -7.51 36.92 15.30
CA VAL A 210 -6.81 37.73 16.30
C VAL A 210 -5.34 37.33 16.52
N THR A 211 -4.86 36.31 15.82
CA THR A 211 -3.49 35.80 16.01
C THR A 211 -2.41 36.61 15.26
N GLY A 212 -2.80 37.36 14.25
CA GLY A 212 -1.86 38.03 13.33
C GLY A 212 -1.27 37.12 12.27
N TYR A 213 -1.62 35.86 12.24
CA TYR A 213 -1.24 34.92 11.17
C TYR A 213 -2.33 34.83 10.11
N GLN A 214 -1.91 34.56 8.87
CA GLN A 214 -2.84 34.30 7.80
C GLN A 214 -3.65 33.02 8.07
N MET A 215 -4.98 33.18 8.23
CA MET A 215 -5.88 32.04 8.41
C MET A 215 -5.94 31.16 7.16
N ASN A 216 -5.90 29.84 7.36
CA ASN A 216 -6.11 28.85 6.33
C ASN A 216 -6.91 27.68 6.90
N ARG A 217 -8.22 27.69 6.66
CA ARG A 217 -9.16 26.66 7.11
C ARG A 217 -9.98 26.13 5.95
N LEU A 218 -10.23 24.84 5.97
CA LEU A 218 -11.22 24.20 5.10
C LEU A 218 -12.53 24.06 5.90
N LEU A 219 -13.56 24.75 5.44
CA LEU A 219 -14.91 24.60 5.99
C LEU A 219 -15.66 23.53 5.21
N GLN A 220 -15.93 22.40 5.86
CA GLN A 220 -16.72 21.30 5.32
C GLN A 220 -18.12 21.26 5.93
N GLY A 221 -19.10 20.91 5.10
CA GLY A 221 -20.48 20.70 5.52
C GLY A 221 -21.32 20.21 4.34
N ASP A 222 -22.43 19.54 4.63
CA ASP A 222 -23.37 19.05 3.63
C ASP A 222 -24.01 20.21 2.83
N VAL A 223 -24.64 19.87 1.71
CA VAL A 223 -25.43 20.84 0.92
C VAL A 223 -26.57 21.35 1.82
N GLY A 224 -26.73 22.67 1.87
CA GLY A 224 -27.75 23.29 2.74
C GLY A 224 -27.34 23.46 4.21
N SER A 225 -26.13 23.11 4.62
CA SER A 225 -25.64 23.29 6.01
C SER A 225 -25.34 24.76 6.39
N GLY A 226 -25.54 25.73 5.49
CA GLY A 226 -25.28 27.14 5.73
C GLY A 226 -23.80 27.51 5.84
N LYS A 227 -22.95 26.84 5.06
CA LYS A 227 -21.51 27.12 5.06
C LYS A 227 -21.09 28.36 4.25
N THR A 228 -22.02 28.90 3.45
CA THR A 228 -21.86 30.16 2.65
C THR A 228 -22.51 31.36 3.37
#